data_5b5a6d0a2bcedc7bc5d0a1f377b3d399
#
_entry.id   5b5a6d0a2bcedc7bc5d0a1f377b3d399
#
_cell.length_a   1.000
_cell.length_b   1.000
_cell.length_c   1.000
_cell.angle_alpha   90.00
_cell.angle_beta   90.00
_cell.angle_gamma   90.00
#
_symmetry.space_group_name_H-M   'P 1'
#
loop_
_entity.id
_entity.type
_entity.pdbx_description
1 polymer ?
#
loop_
_entity_poly.entity_id
_entity_poly.type
_entity_poly.pdbx_seq_one_letter_code
_entity_poly.pdbx_strand_id
1 'polypeptide(L)'
;MPPTPQTLLPSVIEAAREAGAFVAAEFARPDGPRFSDHITAPLDHEIEMLLRDRLLSLLPARFVGEEAGILEAPPNGYCWVVDPHDGTRAFLEGRRGSAVSIALLREGIPILAVVYAPTSPDHGPDLIAWAQGGPISRDGKPVDIDLRDRDLTAGDVVFLNHGAWQRPIWHGKACAPAGFMPLPSIAYRLARIAVGDGIATQTLRPVNALDIAAGHALVMAAGGVLVAEDGTPVTYTVLGESRPSACFGGAPCAVETLRARIWRGSTEPRREPRVTLSFPRAVPEALLDRAMGSLFGLAIGGERGPDTELGVIVARSLLGRARYDKDATDAAVRAWVEAGGEIGRASALMRAIPIGVWARDPAAAAEAARQDSPDEAGNPPLAAAIAGGIAGASPEAMNRWLGAIPMPEREDAWPSAAAGALIGAAQGRGVFPAHQVMRVLTHRPEAGLGVARPRPELCWTDDLPDLAEALLCQGQRQPGV
;
A
#
# COMPACT_ATOMS: atom_id res chain seq x y z
N MET A 1 -9.84 7.98 39.79
CA MET A 1 -9.51 6.72 39.11
C MET A 1 -8.74 7.07 37.86
N PRO A 2 -7.74 6.32 37.42
CA PRO A 2 -7.13 6.55 36.12
C PRO A 2 -8.18 6.36 35.02
N PRO A 3 -8.05 7.08 33.90
CA PRO A 3 -8.96 6.94 32.78
C PRO A 3 -8.90 5.52 32.21
N THR A 4 -10.04 5.02 31.68
CA THR A 4 -10.05 3.71 31.01
C THR A 4 -9.39 3.79 29.64
N PRO A 5 -8.86 2.69 29.10
CA PRO A 5 -8.29 2.70 27.75
C PRO A 5 -9.27 3.24 26.70
N GLN A 6 -10.56 2.90 26.81
CA GLN A 6 -11.59 3.38 25.88
C GLN A 6 -11.82 4.90 25.98
N THR A 7 -11.69 5.50 27.16
CA THR A 7 -11.82 6.96 27.32
C THR A 7 -10.59 7.71 26.81
N LEU A 8 -9.42 7.06 26.79
CA LEU A 8 -8.18 7.64 26.25
C LEU A 8 -8.14 7.56 24.71
N LEU A 9 -8.71 6.51 24.12
CA LEU A 9 -8.54 6.17 22.70
C LEU A 9 -8.84 7.34 21.74
N PRO A 10 -9.93 8.12 21.88
CA PRO A 10 -10.20 9.23 20.96
C PRO A 10 -9.08 10.27 20.92
N SER A 11 -8.54 10.65 22.08
CA SER A 11 -7.46 11.64 22.18
C SER A 11 -6.12 11.11 21.67
N VAL A 12 -5.86 9.80 21.82
CA VAL A 12 -4.68 9.13 21.26
C VAL A 12 -4.79 9.05 19.71
N ILE A 13 -5.97 8.79 19.17
CA ILE A 13 -6.24 8.84 17.73
C ILE A 13 -5.97 10.25 17.19
N GLU A 14 -6.41 11.28 17.90
CA GLU A 14 -6.17 12.67 17.49
C GLU A 14 -4.67 13.00 17.47
N ALA A 15 -3.93 12.61 18.52
CA ALA A 15 -2.48 12.76 18.56
C ALA A 15 -1.77 12.02 17.40
N ALA A 16 -2.19 10.79 17.08
CA ALA A 16 -1.65 10.03 15.96
C ALA A 16 -1.93 10.72 14.61
N ARG A 17 -3.11 11.30 14.43
CA ARG A 17 -3.47 12.06 13.22
C ARG A 17 -2.65 13.35 13.09
N GLU A 18 -2.45 14.06 14.18
CA GLU A 18 -1.60 15.26 14.22
C GLU A 18 -0.16 14.89 13.83
N ALA A 19 0.42 13.86 14.42
CA ALA A 19 1.72 13.31 14.07
C ALA A 19 1.80 12.88 12.59
N GLY A 20 0.84 12.13 12.11
CA GLY A 20 0.80 11.66 10.73
C GLY A 20 0.62 12.79 9.70
N ALA A 21 0.04 13.93 10.08
CA ALA A 21 -0.02 15.10 9.20
C ALA A 21 1.40 15.66 8.91
N PHE A 22 2.31 15.63 9.89
CA PHE A 22 3.72 15.97 9.66
C PHE A 22 4.40 14.98 8.72
N VAL A 23 4.17 13.66 8.89
CA VAL A 23 4.69 12.63 7.99
C VAL A 23 4.19 12.85 6.56
N ALA A 24 2.90 13.08 6.37
CA ALA A 24 2.31 13.32 5.05
C ALA A 24 2.87 14.59 4.39
N ALA A 25 3.01 15.69 5.15
CA ALA A 25 3.56 16.94 4.67
C ALA A 25 5.03 16.80 4.25
N GLU A 26 5.83 16.09 5.05
CA GLU A 26 7.24 15.83 4.73
C GLU A 26 7.38 14.93 3.50
N PHE A 27 6.55 13.89 3.37
CA PHE A 27 6.54 13.02 2.20
C PHE A 27 6.17 13.75 0.91
N ALA A 28 5.29 14.74 1.00
CA ALA A 28 4.82 15.54 -0.13
C ALA A 28 5.77 16.68 -0.53
N ARG A 29 6.94 16.83 0.13
CA ARG A 29 7.90 17.87 -0.22
C ARG A 29 8.40 17.71 -1.65
N PRO A 30 8.49 18.78 -2.44
CA PRO A 30 8.96 18.71 -3.81
C PRO A 30 10.35 18.07 -3.98
N ASP A 31 11.26 18.36 -3.04
CA ASP A 31 12.64 17.86 -3.06
C ASP A 31 12.80 16.52 -2.33
N GLY A 32 11.70 15.92 -1.90
CA GLY A 32 11.68 14.72 -1.09
C GLY A 32 11.79 14.97 0.42
N PRO A 33 11.66 13.91 1.21
CA PRO A 33 11.81 14.00 2.65
C PRO A 33 13.20 14.48 3.05
N ARG A 34 13.28 15.33 4.07
CA ARG A 34 14.55 15.73 4.67
C ARG A 34 15.21 14.53 5.35
N PHE A 35 16.51 14.41 5.24
CA PHE A 35 17.29 13.39 5.93
C PHE A 35 18.52 14.03 6.58
N SER A 36 18.97 13.45 7.68
CA SER A 36 20.26 13.75 8.30
C SER A 36 21.32 12.74 7.83
N ASP A 37 22.57 12.98 8.17
CA ASP A 37 23.70 12.11 7.79
C ASP A 37 23.61 10.66 8.32
N HIS A 38 22.59 10.34 9.12
CA HIS A 38 22.44 9.08 9.85
C HIS A 38 21.14 8.30 9.58
N ILE A 39 20.54 8.38 8.40
CA ILE A 39 19.34 7.59 8.06
C ILE A 39 18.13 7.88 8.99
N THR A 40 18.18 8.96 9.74
CA THR A 40 17.10 9.46 10.58
C THR A 40 16.46 10.68 9.92
N ALA A 41 15.15 10.79 9.97
CA ALA A 41 14.45 11.98 9.54
C ALA A 41 14.44 12.99 10.70
N PRO A 42 14.83 14.26 10.49
CA PRO A 42 14.68 15.29 11.55
C PRO A 42 13.25 15.39 12.08
N LEU A 43 12.30 14.97 11.27
CA LEU A 43 10.88 14.86 11.57
C LEU A 43 10.58 13.89 12.73
N ASP A 44 11.32 12.80 12.86
CA ASP A 44 11.04 11.74 13.83
C ASP A 44 11.13 12.30 15.26
N HIS A 45 12.13 13.13 15.52
CA HIS A 45 12.25 13.83 16.81
C HIS A 45 11.12 14.85 17.05
N GLU A 46 10.74 15.64 16.03
CA GLU A 46 9.64 16.61 16.15
C GLU A 46 8.32 15.90 16.48
N ILE A 47 8.03 14.79 15.83
CA ILE A 47 6.83 13.97 16.05
C ILE A 47 6.87 13.32 17.45
N GLU A 48 8.00 12.76 17.84
CA GLU A 48 8.11 12.11 19.16
C GLU A 48 7.87 13.10 20.30
N MET A 49 8.43 14.30 20.22
CA MET A 49 8.19 15.35 21.22
C MET A 49 6.71 15.74 21.30
N LEU A 50 6.04 15.90 20.16
CA LEU A 50 4.61 16.17 20.11
C LEU A 50 3.79 15.04 20.76
N LEU A 51 4.05 13.79 20.38
CA LEU A 51 3.35 12.63 20.91
C LEU A 51 3.59 12.48 22.42
N ARG A 52 4.84 12.64 22.86
CA ARG A 52 5.18 12.58 24.29
C ARG A 52 4.36 13.59 25.10
N ASP A 53 4.35 14.84 24.69
CA ASP A 53 3.66 15.89 25.42
C ASP A 53 2.13 15.67 25.43
N ARG A 54 1.55 15.22 24.31
CA ARG A 54 0.13 14.86 24.22
C ARG A 54 -0.21 13.67 25.12
N LEU A 55 0.52 12.57 25.00
CA LEU A 55 0.21 11.32 25.70
C LEU A 55 0.42 11.44 27.21
N LEU A 56 1.49 12.09 27.65
CA LEU A 56 1.74 12.32 29.08
C LEU A 56 0.74 13.28 29.72
N SER A 57 0.15 14.21 28.97
CA SER A 57 -0.95 15.04 29.44
C SER A 57 -2.25 14.26 29.66
N LEU A 58 -2.49 13.20 28.87
CA LEU A 58 -3.66 12.32 28.99
C LEU A 58 -3.53 11.35 30.16
N LEU A 59 -2.36 10.74 30.27
CA LEU A 59 -2.03 9.80 31.35
C LEU A 59 -0.54 9.92 31.67
N PRO A 60 -0.17 10.52 32.81
CA PRO A 60 1.21 10.50 33.30
C PRO A 60 1.67 9.06 33.53
N ALA A 61 2.63 8.60 32.75
CA ALA A 61 3.16 7.25 32.75
C ALA A 61 4.61 7.27 32.28
N ARG A 62 5.32 6.15 32.46
CA ARG A 62 6.60 5.95 31.77
C ARG A 62 6.41 6.12 30.28
N PHE A 63 7.36 6.76 29.62
CA PHE A 63 7.37 6.92 28.16
C PHE A 63 8.64 6.29 27.58
N VAL A 64 8.49 5.45 26.58
CA VAL A 64 9.58 4.82 25.83
C VAL A 64 9.41 5.23 24.37
N GLY A 65 10.33 6.03 23.88
CA GLY A 65 10.40 6.53 22.51
C GLY A 65 11.71 6.15 21.83
N GLU A 66 11.77 6.33 20.54
CA GLU A 66 12.94 6.01 19.72
C GLU A 66 14.03 7.08 19.81
N GLU A 67 13.63 8.35 19.73
CA GLU A 67 14.52 9.51 19.60
C GLU A 67 14.87 10.15 20.97
N ALA A 68 13.87 10.40 21.81
CA ALA A 68 14.06 10.98 23.14
C ALA A 68 14.39 9.93 24.21
N GLY A 69 14.31 8.64 23.86
CA GLY A 69 14.62 7.54 24.76
C GLY A 69 13.56 7.34 25.84
N ILE A 70 14.00 7.12 27.07
CA ILE A 70 13.14 6.74 28.18
C ILE A 70 12.93 7.94 29.09
N LEU A 71 11.65 8.31 29.32
CA LEU A 71 11.27 9.24 30.37
C LEU A 71 10.63 8.47 31.52
N GLU A 72 11.29 8.52 32.68
CA GLU A 72 10.79 7.87 33.88
C GLU A 72 9.60 8.65 34.46
N ALA A 73 8.63 7.90 35.00
CA ALA A 73 7.48 8.43 35.67
C ALA A 73 7.27 7.70 37.02
N PRO A 74 6.44 8.22 37.92
CA PRO A 74 6.07 7.51 39.15
C PRO A 74 5.53 6.10 38.78
N PRO A 75 5.87 5.06 39.56
CA PRO A 75 5.48 3.69 39.27
C PRO A 75 3.97 3.52 39.47
N ASN A 76 3.23 3.62 38.38
CA ASN A 76 1.78 3.43 38.32
C ASN A 76 1.38 2.23 37.47
N GLY A 77 2.37 1.45 36.98
CA GLY A 77 2.17 0.28 36.15
C GLY A 77 1.85 0.57 34.68
N TYR A 78 1.75 1.85 34.26
CA TYR A 78 1.50 2.24 32.88
C TYR A 78 2.78 2.65 32.16
N CYS A 79 2.85 2.31 30.86
CA CYS A 79 3.97 2.65 30.01
C CYS A 79 3.46 2.97 28.59
N TRP A 80 3.72 4.17 28.09
CA TRP A 80 3.60 4.51 26.69
C TRP A 80 4.80 3.98 25.93
N VAL A 81 4.55 3.24 24.83
CA VAL A 81 5.57 2.71 23.92
C VAL A 81 5.25 3.26 22.55
N VAL A 82 6.14 4.11 22.03
CA VAL A 82 5.85 4.96 20.86
C VAL A 82 7.00 4.88 19.88
N ASP A 83 6.69 4.53 18.64
CA ASP A 83 7.52 4.76 17.49
C ASP A 83 6.89 5.91 16.68
N PRO A 84 7.57 7.06 16.58
CA PRO A 84 7.03 8.20 15.84
C PRO A 84 6.88 7.92 14.34
N HIS A 85 7.71 7.02 13.80
CA HIS A 85 7.77 6.81 12.35
C HIS A 85 8.37 5.45 11.94
N ASP A 86 7.71 4.34 12.29
CA ASP A 86 8.13 2.99 11.85
C ASP A 86 8.21 2.91 10.31
N GLY A 87 9.38 2.52 9.81
CA GLY A 87 9.65 2.44 8.39
C GLY A 87 10.38 3.64 7.78
N THR A 88 11.05 4.47 8.58
CA THR A 88 11.79 5.69 8.20
C THR A 88 12.70 5.49 6.99
N ARG A 89 13.49 4.41 6.95
CA ARG A 89 14.40 4.19 5.82
C ARG A 89 13.70 4.12 4.47
N ALA A 90 12.60 3.38 4.39
CA ALA A 90 11.83 3.27 3.14
C ALA A 90 11.13 4.59 2.79
N PHE A 91 10.69 5.34 3.80
CA PHE A 91 10.14 6.68 3.65
C PHE A 91 11.16 7.65 3.03
N LEU A 92 12.40 7.64 3.51
CA LEU A 92 13.49 8.45 2.93
C LEU A 92 13.84 8.05 1.49
N GLU A 93 13.66 6.79 1.13
CA GLU A 93 13.73 6.29 -0.24
C GLU A 93 12.48 6.68 -1.08
N GLY A 94 11.53 7.41 -0.48
CA GLY A 94 10.28 7.83 -1.10
C GLY A 94 9.26 6.70 -1.23
N ARG A 95 9.28 5.70 -0.38
CA ARG A 95 8.33 4.60 -0.37
C ARG A 95 7.20 4.86 0.61
N ARG A 96 5.99 4.49 0.21
CA ARG A 96 4.79 4.62 1.02
C ARG A 96 4.68 3.47 2.03
N GLY A 97 3.95 3.68 3.13
CA GLY A 97 3.59 2.64 4.09
C GLY A 97 4.41 2.67 5.38
N SER A 98 5.07 3.79 5.71
CA SER A 98 5.52 4.08 7.07
C SER A 98 4.33 4.45 7.97
N ALA A 99 4.49 4.29 9.29
CA ALA A 99 3.38 4.51 10.22
C ALA A 99 3.83 5.08 11.56
N VAL A 100 2.97 5.88 12.17
CA VAL A 100 3.01 6.23 13.59
C VAL A 100 2.48 5.05 14.38
N SER A 101 3.20 4.59 15.40
CA SER A 101 2.87 3.43 16.23
C SER A 101 2.81 3.86 17.71
N ILE A 102 1.64 3.73 18.35
CA ILE A 102 1.41 4.12 19.74
C ILE A 102 0.76 2.96 20.49
N ALA A 103 1.39 2.48 21.54
CA ALA A 103 0.81 1.52 22.49
C ALA A 103 0.80 2.05 23.91
N LEU A 104 -0.24 1.71 24.67
CA LEU A 104 -0.25 1.85 26.14
C LEU A 104 -0.21 0.44 26.74
N LEU A 105 0.79 0.20 27.57
CA LEU A 105 0.92 -1.02 28.35
C LEU A 105 0.52 -0.77 29.79
N ARG A 106 -0.07 -1.78 30.43
CA ARG A 106 -0.26 -1.85 31.87
C ARG A 106 0.36 -3.15 32.39
N GLU A 107 1.34 -3.02 33.30
CA GLU A 107 2.10 -4.16 33.82
C GLU A 107 2.67 -5.06 32.71
N GLY A 108 3.20 -4.45 31.63
CA GLY A 108 3.74 -5.17 30.47
C GLY A 108 2.70 -5.74 29.48
N ILE A 109 1.40 -5.53 29.73
CA ILE A 109 0.34 -6.00 28.84
C ILE A 109 -0.20 -4.85 28.01
N PRO A 110 -0.17 -4.90 26.67
CA PRO A 110 -0.76 -3.87 25.82
C PRO A 110 -2.29 -3.81 26.01
N ILE A 111 -2.80 -2.61 26.30
CA ILE A 111 -4.22 -2.36 26.58
C ILE A 111 -4.85 -1.31 25.67
N LEU A 112 -4.06 -0.58 24.89
CA LEU A 112 -4.49 0.36 23.88
C LEU A 112 -3.45 0.39 22.76
N ALA A 113 -3.91 0.52 21.52
CA ALA A 113 -3.05 0.64 20.36
C ALA A 113 -3.66 1.56 19.30
N VAL A 114 -2.82 2.37 18.68
CA VAL A 114 -3.13 3.14 17.48
C VAL A 114 -1.95 3.00 16.52
N VAL A 115 -2.24 2.57 15.28
CA VAL A 115 -1.29 2.55 14.17
C VAL A 115 -1.89 3.40 13.06
N TYR A 116 -1.16 4.41 12.62
CA TYR A 116 -1.61 5.32 11.58
C TYR A 116 -0.57 5.42 10.46
N ALA A 117 -0.92 4.94 9.27
CA ALA A 117 -0.13 5.08 8.05
C ALA A 117 -0.71 6.22 7.19
N PRO A 118 -0.17 7.45 7.28
CA PRO A 118 -0.71 8.60 6.56
C PRO A 118 -0.51 8.51 5.04
N THR A 119 0.44 7.70 4.60
CA THR A 119 0.81 7.49 3.20
C THR A 119 0.81 6.01 2.83
N SER A 120 -0.30 5.30 3.09
CA SER A 120 -0.44 3.90 2.67
C SER A 120 -0.37 3.75 1.14
N PRO A 121 0.27 2.69 0.61
CA PRO A 121 0.42 2.52 -0.83
C PRO A 121 -0.90 2.25 -1.56
N ASP A 122 -1.88 1.65 -0.90
CA ASP A 122 -3.10 1.14 -1.53
C ASP A 122 -4.42 1.66 -0.93
N HIS A 123 -4.38 2.24 0.27
CA HIS A 123 -5.58 2.75 0.96
C HIS A 123 -5.65 4.29 1.05
N GLY A 124 -4.56 5.01 0.90
CA GLY A 124 -4.45 6.39 1.34
C GLY A 124 -4.18 6.45 2.85
N PRO A 125 -4.58 7.50 3.54
CA PRO A 125 -4.47 7.54 5.00
C PRO A 125 -5.24 6.37 5.62
N ASP A 126 -4.60 5.59 6.49
CA ASP A 126 -5.14 4.36 7.07
C ASP A 126 -4.87 4.31 8.56
N LEU A 127 -5.90 4.44 9.38
CA LEU A 127 -5.80 4.47 10.84
C LEU A 127 -6.52 3.27 11.45
N ILE A 128 -5.75 2.44 12.16
CA ILE A 128 -6.26 1.24 12.84
C ILE A 128 -6.03 1.41 14.33
N ALA A 129 -7.08 1.22 15.12
CA ALA A 129 -7.06 1.49 16.54
C ALA A 129 -7.87 0.49 17.36
N TRP A 130 -7.43 0.29 18.60
CA TRP A 130 -8.10 -0.58 19.57
C TRP A 130 -7.84 -0.13 21.00
N ALA A 131 -8.80 -0.36 21.86
CA ALA A 131 -8.64 -0.27 23.31
C ALA A 131 -9.31 -1.48 23.99
N GLN A 132 -8.69 -1.99 25.06
CA GLN A 132 -9.17 -3.15 25.79
C GLN A 132 -10.65 -3.00 26.18
N GLY A 133 -11.46 -4.00 25.81
CA GLY A 133 -12.91 -4.03 26.06
C GLY A 133 -13.76 -3.37 24.97
N GLY A 134 -13.14 -2.81 23.92
CA GLY A 134 -13.81 -2.29 22.73
C GLY A 134 -13.44 -3.07 21.45
N PRO A 135 -14.14 -2.81 20.34
CA PRO A 135 -13.82 -3.39 19.04
C PRO A 135 -12.54 -2.78 18.45
N ILE A 136 -11.90 -3.51 17.54
CA ILE A 136 -10.93 -2.93 16.62
C ILE A 136 -11.68 -2.00 15.68
N SER A 137 -11.10 -0.87 15.32
CA SER A 137 -11.66 0.04 14.33
C SER A 137 -10.64 0.40 13.26
N ARG A 138 -11.12 0.61 12.04
CA ARG A 138 -10.38 1.21 10.93
C ARG A 138 -11.07 2.48 10.50
N ASP A 139 -10.39 3.61 10.53
CA ASP A 139 -10.93 4.95 10.25
C ASP A 139 -12.22 5.27 11.03
N GLY A 140 -12.28 4.82 12.29
CA GLY A 140 -13.42 5.00 13.19
C GLY A 140 -14.58 4.02 12.96
N LYS A 141 -14.50 3.13 11.99
CA LYS A 141 -15.50 2.09 11.74
C LYS A 141 -15.07 0.79 12.40
N PRO A 142 -15.94 0.14 13.20
CA PRO A 142 -15.63 -1.15 13.81
C PRO A 142 -15.39 -2.21 12.73
N VAL A 143 -14.41 -3.08 12.98
CA VAL A 143 -14.06 -4.22 12.13
C VAL A 143 -14.28 -5.50 12.94
N ASP A 144 -14.97 -6.47 12.33
CA ASP A 144 -15.22 -7.79 12.92
C ASP A 144 -14.35 -8.82 12.21
N ILE A 145 -13.25 -9.21 12.88
CA ILE A 145 -12.28 -10.19 12.40
C ILE A 145 -11.93 -11.15 13.52
N ASP A 146 -11.86 -12.43 13.18
CA ASP A 146 -11.36 -13.50 14.04
C ASP A 146 -10.25 -14.28 13.32
N LEU A 147 -9.04 -14.25 13.89
CA LEU A 147 -7.85 -14.91 13.35
C LEU A 147 -7.62 -16.33 13.93
N ARG A 148 -8.36 -16.74 14.97
CA ARG A 148 -8.05 -17.94 15.77
C ARG A 148 -7.97 -19.22 14.97
N ASP A 149 -8.91 -19.43 14.06
CA ASP A 149 -9.05 -20.67 13.30
C ASP A 149 -8.77 -20.49 11.80
N ARG A 150 -8.01 -19.44 11.43
CA ARG A 150 -7.67 -19.18 10.03
C ARG A 150 -6.38 -19.87 9.62
N ASP A 151 -6.48 -20.69 8.58
CA ASP A 151 -5.35 -21.33 7.91
C ASP A 151 -4.74 -20.44 6.82
N LEU A 152 -3.51 -20.78 6.39
CA LEU A 152 -2.85 -20.16 5.26
C LEU A 152 -3.41 -20.70 3.95
N THR A 153 -4.13 -19.87 3.18
CA THR A 153 -4.80 -20.28 1.93
C THR A 153 -4.32 -19.46 0.71
N ALA A 154 -4.66 -19.92 -0.50
CA ALA A 154 -4.29 -19.25 -1.75
C ALA A 154 -4.93 -17.86 -1.94
N GLY A 155 -5.97 -17.53 -1.18
CA GLY A 155 -6.60 -16.21 -1.18
C GLY A 155 -5.98 -15.21 -0.22
N ASP A 156 -5.08 -15.67 0.66
CA ASP A 156 -4.48 -14.85 1.70
C ASP A 156 -3.26 -14.08 1.22
N VAL A 157 -2.88 -13.09 2.04
CA VAL A 157 -1.68 -12.27 1.85
C VAL A 157 -0.78 -12.34 3.08
N VAL A 158 0.50 -12.61 2.86
CA VAL A 158 1.55 -12.49 3.87
C VAL A 158 2.24 -11.15 3.67
N PHE A 159 2.19 -10.27 4.67
CA PHE A 159 2.95 -9.02 4.61
C PHE A 159 4.42 -9.27 4.95
N LEU A 160 5.31 -8.77 4.11
CA LEU A 160 6.75 -8.89 4.29
C LEU A 160 7.41 -7.52 4.39
N ASN A 161 8.68 -7.48 4.81
CA ASN A 161 9.44 -6.25 4.79
C ASN A 161 9.58 -5.70 3.36
N HIS A 162 9.82 -4.39 3.26
CA HIS A 162 9.86 -3.69 1.98
C HIS A 162 10.82 -4.33 0.96
N GLY A 163 11.95 -4.87 1.36
CA GLY A 163 12.91 -5.50 0.43
C GLY A 163 12.49 -6.84 -0.17
N ALA A 164 11.35 -7.41 0.21
CA ALA A 164 10.92 -8.73 -0.27
C ALA A 164 10.67 -8.79 -1.79
N TRP A 165 10.27 -7.68 -2.41
CA TRP A 165 10.06 -7.59 -3.86
C TRP A 165 11.33 -7.88 -4.68
N GLN A 166 12.52 -7.71 -4.08
CA GLN A 166 13.79 -7.97 -4.77
C GLN A 166 14.06 -9.45 -5.05
N ARG A 167 13.35 -10.36 -4.37
CA ARG A 167 13.48 -11.82 -4.53
C ARG A 167 12.11 -12.50 -4.55
N PRO A 168 11.29 -12.22 -5.58
CA PRO A 168 9.88 -12.60 -5.59
C PRO A 168 9.66 -14.11 -5.65
N ILE A 169 10.55 -14.88 -6.30
CA ILE A 169 10.44 -16.35 -6.35
C ILE A 169 10.69 -16.96 -4.97
N TRP A 170 11.72 -16.48 -4.29
CA TRP A 170 12.06 -16.94 -2.95
C TRP A 170 10.93 -16.69 -1.96
N HIS A 171 10.47 -15.44 -1.91
CA HIS A 171 9.42 -15.05 -0.98
C HIS A 171 8.06 -15.65 -1.37
N GLY A 172 7.78 -15.76 -2.67
CA GLY A 172 6.57 -16.43 -3.16
C GLY A 172 6.50 -17.88 -2.74
N LYS A 173 7.61 -18.63 -2.85
CA LYS A 173 7.69 -20.04 -2.36
C LYS A 173 7.54 -20.12 -0.85
N ALA A 174 8.16 -19.22 -0.11
CA ALA A 174 8.06 -19.20 1.35
C ALA A 174 6.65 -18.84 1.83
N CYS A 175 5.89 -18.03 1.11
CA CYS A 175 4.52 -17.65 1.45
C CYS A 175 3.45 -18.61 0.89
N ALA A 176 3.78 -19.45 -0.11
CA ALA A 176 2.79 -20.31 -0.77
C ALA A 176 1.95 -21.14 0.24
N PRO A 177 0.63 -21.36 0.00
CA PRO A 177 -0.13 -20.98 -1.21
C PRO A 177 -0.57 -19.51 -1.25
N ALA A 178 -0.36 -18.73 -0.18
CA ALA A 178 -0.69 -17.31 -0.13
C ALA A 178 0.21 -16.47 -1.05
N GLY A 179 -0.29 -15.30 -1.46
CA GLY A 179 0.53 -14.26 -2.05
C GLY A 179 1.31 -13.48 -0.97
N PHE A 180 2.24 -12.60 -1.40
CA PHE A 180 2.88 -11.69 -0.46
C PHE A 180 2.84 -10.24 -0.93
N MET A 181 2.80 -9.31 0.02
CA MET A 181 2.88 -7.88 -0.21
C MET A 181 3.98 -7.24 0.63
N PRO A 182 4.95 -6.55 0.01
CA PRO A 182 5.97 -5.83 0.75
C PRO A 182 5.42 -4.53 1.35
N LEU A 183 5.67 -4.31 2.66
CA LEU A 183 5.36 -3.06 3.36
C LEU A 183 6.49 -2.69 4.32
N PRO A 184 6.86 -1.40 4.45
CA PRO A 184 7.97 -0.97 5.29
C PRO A 184 7.75 -1.24 6.78
N SER A 185 6.70 -0.64 7.35
CA SER A 185 6.37 -0.65 8.78
C SER A 185 5.91 -2.02 9.25
N ILE A 186 6.54 -2.57 10.30
CA ILE A 186 6.06 -3.80 10.92
C ILE A 186 4.82 -3.56 11.77
N ALA A 187 4.71 -2.41 12.44
CA ALA A 187 3.51 -2.02 13.16
C ALA A 187 2.30 -2.01 12.21
N TYR A 188 2.46 -1.42 11.03
CA TYR A 188 1.39 -1.34 10.05
C TYR A 188 1.06 -2.71 9.42
N ARG A 189 2.06 -3.56 9.16
CA ARG A 189 1.81 -4.94 8.71
C ARG A 189 0.95 -5.72 9.69
N LEU A 190 1.26 -5.66 10.98
CA LEU A 190 0.48 -6.29 12.04
C LEU A 190 -0.92 -5.68 12.16
N ALA A 191 -1.04 -4.35 12.07
CA ALA A 191 -2.34 -3.67 12.11
C ALA A 191 -3.25 -4.08 10.94
N ARG A 192 -2.72 -4.22 9.74
CA ARG A 192 -3.48 -4.68 8.56
C ARG A 192 -3.96 -6.12 8.68
N ILE A 193 -3.18 -6.97 9.33
CA ILE A 193 -3.62 -8.34 9.64
C ILE A 193 -4.82 -8.30 10.59
N ALA A 194 -4.77 -7.45 11.60
CA ALA A 194 -5.85 -7.32 12.59
C ALA A 194 -7.18 -6.81 12.01
N VAL A 195 -7.16 -6.24 10.81
CA VAL A 195 -8.37 -5.81 10.08
C VAL A 195 -8.69 -6.68 8.86
N GLY A 196 -7.97 -7.80 8.68
CA GLY A 196 -8.29 -8.82 7.69
C GLY A 196 -7.71 -8.61 6.29
N ASP A 197 -6.83 -7.63 6.09
CA ASP A 197 -6.17 -7.42 4.79
C ASP A 197 -5.10 -8.47 4.48
N GLY A 198 -4.62 -9.18 5.50
CA GLY A 198 -3.66 -10.26 5.38
C GLY A 198 -3.83 -11.30 6.47
N ILE A 199 -3.05 -12.36 6.40
CA ILE A 199 -3.13 -13.49 7.33
C ILE A 199 -1.97 -13.52 8.34
N ALA A 200 -0.77 -13.11 7.91
CA ALA A 200 0.42 -13.14 8.73
C ALA A 200 1.51 -12.19 8.22
N THR A 201 2.50 -11.93 9.07
CA THR A 201 3.75 -11.24 8.73
C THR A 201 4.93 -11.91 9.42
N GLN A 202 6.13 -11.62 8.91
CA GLN A 202 7.38 -11.99 9.58
C GLN A 202 8.39 -10.84 9.52
N THR A 203 9.29 -10.81 10.48
CA THR A 203 10.56 -10.10 10.39
C THR A 203 11.69 -11.00 10.87
N LEU A 204 12.81 -11.02 10.15
CA LEU A 204 13.98 -11.85 10.46
C LEU A 204 15.15 -11.01 11.00
N ARG A 205 14.88 -9.78 11.36
CA ARG A 205 15.80 -8.85 12.01
C ARG A 205 15.34 -8.61 13.44
N PRO A 206 16.25 -8.28 14.33
CA PRO A 206 15.87 -7.80 15.65
C PRO A 206 14.92 -6.59 15.54
N VAL A 207 13.91 -6.58 16.37
CA VAL A 207 12.95 -5.49 16.52
C VAL A 207 12.84 -5.12 17.99
N ASN A 208 12.43 -3.88 18.24
CA ASN A 208 12.21 -3.37 19.58
C ASN A 208 10.71 -3.37 19.93
N ALA A 209 10.40 -3.15 21.20
CA ALA A 209 9.03 -2.98 21.65
C ALA A 209 8.29 -1.88 20.87
N LEU A 210 8.99 -0.80 20.53
CA LEU A 210 8.48 0.35 19.78
C LEU A 210 7.86 -0.08 18.45
N ASP A 211 8.58 -0.93 17.71
CA ASP A 211 8.19 -1.41 16.39
C ASP A 211 6.92 -2.29 16.43
N ILE A 212 6.70 -3.02 17.54
CA ILE A 212 5.74 -4.13 17.55
C ILE A 212 4.59 -4.00 18.54
N ALA A 213 4.70 -3.21 19.61
CA ALA A 213 3.72 -3.24 20.70
C ALA A 213 2.30 -2.87 20.26
N ALA A 214 2.14 -1.83 19.44
CA ALA A 214 0.83 -1.43 18.95
C ALA A 214 0.24 -2.48 17.97
N GLY A 215 1.04 -2.91 17.00
CA GLY A 215 0.61 -3.96 16.06
C GLY A 215 0.29 -5.28 16.76
N HIS A 216 1.07 -5.67 17.78
CA HIS A 216 0.82 -6.87 18.59
C HIS A 216 -0.51 -6.77 19.35
N ALA A 217 -0.79 -5.63 20.00
CA ALA A 217 -2.07 -5.41 20.67
C ALA A 217 -3.27 -5.61 19.74
N LEU A 218 -3.18 -5.07 18.52
CA LEU A 218 -4.21 -5.21 17.49
C LEU A 218 -4.39 -6.67 17.06
N VAL A 219 -3.28 -7.38 16.77
CA VAL A 219 -3.33 -8.80 16.38
C VAL A 219 -3.91 -9.65 17.48
N MET A 220 -3.51 -9.45 18.75
CA MET A 220 -4.09 -10.13 19.89
C MET A 220 -5.60 -9.87 20.04
N ALA A 221 -6.03 -8.63 19.84
CA ALA A 221 -7.44 -8.26 19.89
C ALA A 221 -8.27 -8.94 18.80
N ALA A 222 -7.66 -9.27 17.66
CA ALA A 222 -8.25 -10.05 16.58
C ALA A 222 -8.15 -11.59 16.79
N GLY A 223 -7.63 -12.05 17.92
CA GLY A 223 -7.46 -13.50 18.19
C GLY A 223 -6.20 -14.11 17.57
N GLY A 224 -5.27 -13.30 17.08
CA GLY A 224 -3.99 -13.73 16.55
C GLY A 224 -2.89 -13.85 17.61
N VAL A 225 -1.66 -14.12 17.14
CA VAL A 225 -0.46 -14.26 17.97
C VAL A 225 0.71 -13.45 17.41
N LEU A 226 1.66 -13.11 18.28
CA LEU A 226 3.00 -12.66 17.91
C LEU A 226 4.00 -13.53 18.68
N VAL A 227 4.85 -14.24 17.96
CA VAL A 227 5.82 -15.19 18.54
C VAL A 227 7.22 -14.94 17.98
N ALA A 228 8.24 -15.24 18.75
CA ALA A 228 9.62 -15.27 18.29
C ALA A 228 9.85 -16.43 17.30
N GLU A 229 11.04 -16.46 16.67
CA GLU A 229 11.37 -17.50 15.69
C GLU A 229 11.31 -18.93 16.26
N ASP A 230 11.61 -19.10 17.54
CA ASP A 230 11.50 -20.39 18.25
C ASP A 230 10.07 -20.75 18.68
N GLY A 231 9.11 -19.84 18.51
CA GLY A 231 7.69 -20.03 18.86
C GLY A 231 7.34 -19.53 20.25
N THR A 232 8.28 -18.99 21.00
CA THR A 232 7.95 -18.39 22.30
C THR A 232 7.11 -17.11 22.09
N PRO A 233 6.04 -16.90 22.88
CA PRO A 233 5.25 -15.67 22.81
C PRO A 233 6.12 -14.44 23.07
N VAL A 234 5.93 -13.41 22.25
CA VAL A 234 6.54 -12.10 22.52
C VAL A 234 5.83 -11.48 23.73
N THR A 235 6.62 -11.04 24.70
CA THR A 235 6.16 -10.39 25.93
C THR A 235 6.92 -9.10 26.16
N TYR A 236 6.38 -8.25 27.02
CA TYR A 236 7.00 -6.98 27.41
C TYR A 236 7.29 -6.98 28.91
N THR A 237 8.41 -6.36 29.29
CA THR A 237 8.65 -6.08 30.70
C THR A 237 7.67 -4.99 31.18
N VAL A 238 7.54 -4.83 32.49
CA VAL A 238 6.77 -3.72 33.08
C VAL A 238 7.34 -2.35 32.70
N LEU A 239 8.57 -2.32 32.21
CA LEU A 239 9.24 -1.12 31.72
C LEU A 239 9.00 -0.86 30.21
N GLY A 240 8.19 -1.68 29.55
CA GLY A 240 7.88 -1.52 28.13
C GLY A 240 8.94 -2.06 27.19
N GLU A 241 9.82 -2.96 27.64
CA GLU A 241 10.93 -3.49 26.84
C GLU A 241 10.61 -4.86 26.26
N SER A 242 10.99 -5.08 25.02
CA SER A 242 10.99 -6.37 24.30
C SER A 242 11.98 -6.30 23.16
N ARG A 243 12.75 -7.37 22.90
CA ARG A 243 13.76 -7.43 21.82
C ARG A 243 13.87 -8.81 21.19
N PRO A 244 12.83 -9.31 20.51
CA PRO A 244 12.96 -10.55 19.78
C PRO A 244 13.94 -10.39 18.61
N SER A 245 14.81 -11.39 18.37
CA SER A 245 15.77 -11.41 17.26
C SER A 245 15.09 -11.57 15.88
N ALA A 246 13.92 -12.17 15.88
CA ALA A 246 13.00 -12.33 14.76
C ALA A 246 11.61 -12.63 15.33
N CYS A 247 10.55 -12.27 14.60
CA CYS A 247 9.20 -12.61 15.02
C CYS A 247 8.26 -12.87 13.85
N PHE A 248 7.18 -13.60 14.16
CA PHE A 248 6.08 -13.96 13.27
C PHE A 248 4.77 -13.56 13.95
N GLY A 249 3.88 -12.89 13.22
CA GLY A 249 2.60 -12.43 13.77
C GLY A 249 1.45 -12.68 12.81
N GLY A 250 0.26 -12.94 13.34
CA GLY A 250 -0.95 -13.18 12.57
C GLY A 250 -1.82 -14.30 13.10
N ALA A 251 -2.57 -14.96 12.22
CA ALA A 251 -3.39 -16.11 12.56
C ALA A 251 -2.52 -17.28 13.06
N PRO A 252 -2.86 -17.94 14.18
CA PRO A 252 -2.01 -18.95 14.81
C PRO A 252 -1.57 -20.08 13.87
N CYS A 253 -2.49 -20.67 13.11
CA CYS A 253 -2.19 -21.77 12.18
C CYS A 253 -1.30 -21.30 11.01
N ALA A 254 -1.53 -20.11 10.49
CA ALA A 254 -0.70 -19.53 9.44
C ALA A 254 0.72 -19.20 9.95
N VAL A 255 0.84 -18.65 11.14
CA VAL A 255 2.12 -18.37 11.81
C VAL A 255 2.94 -19.64 12.00
N GLU A 256 2.32 -20.71 12.52
CA GLU A 256 3.00 -22.00 12.70
C GLU A 256 3.50 -22.57 11.36
N THR A 257 2.65 -22.52 10.33
CA THR A 257 3.00 -22.95 8.98
C THR A 257 4.19 -22.14 8.43
N LEU A 258 4.18 -20.83 8.57
CA LEU A 258 5.22 -19.96 8.04
C LEU A 258 6.54 -20.08 8.81
N ARG A 259 6.51 -20.29 10.13
CA ARG A 259 7.70 -20.49 10.95
C ARG A 259 8.48 -21.74 10.52
N ALA A 260 7.78 -22.79 10.10
CA ALA A 260 8.41 -24.02 9.61
C ALA A 260 9.10 -23.88 8.24
N ARG A 261 8.99 -22.73 7.57
CA ARG A 261 9.56 -22.48 6.22
C ARG A 261 10.99 -21.98 6.29
N ILE A 262 11.69 -22.09 5.16
CA ILE A 262 13.06 -21.60 5.01
C ILE A 262 13.02 -20.13 4.55
N TRP A 263 13.47 -19.23 5.41
CA TRP A 263 13.45 -17.79 5.16
C TRP A 263 14.84 -17.18 4.92
N ARG A 264 15.91 -17.94 5.11
CA ARG A 264 17.31 -17.48 4.95
C ARG A 264 18.05 -18.33 3.93
N GLY A 265 19.12 -17.78 3.35
CA GLY A 265 19.97 -18.53 2.42
C GLY A 265 19.52 -18.46 0.95
N SER A 266 18.72 -17.49 0.57
CA SER A 266 18.33 -17.30 -0.84
C SER A 266 19.53 -17.05 -1.75
N THR A 267 19.61 -17.81 -2.83
CA THR A 267 20.56 -17.60 -3.95
C THR A 267 19.94 -16.85 -5.11
N GLU A 268 18.64 -16.50 -5.04
CA GLU A 268 17.99 -15.68 -6.05
C GLU A 268 18.67 -14.31 -6.14
N PRO A 269 19.09 -13.86 -7.32
CA PRO A 269 19.67 -12.53 -7.49
C PRO A 269 18.64 -11.46 -7.12
N ARG A 270 19.11 -10.33 -6.59
CA ARG A 270 18.22 -9.18 -6.33
C ARG A 270 17.80 -8.56 -7.63
N ARG A 271 16.53 -8.20 -7.72
CA ARG A 271 15.94 -7.47 -8.86
C ARG A 271 15.98 -5.97 -8.61
N GLU A 272 16.06 -5.23 -9.70
CA GLU A 272 15.89 -3.78 -9.69
C GLU A 272 14.41 -3.39 -9.77
N PRO A 273 14.00 -2.21 -9.25
CA PRO A 273 12.62 -1.77 -9.33
C PRO A 273 12.22 -1.50 -10.79
N ARG A 274 11.05 -2.00 -11.19
CA ARG A 274 10.47 -1.76 -12.53
C ARG A 274 9.99 -0.31 -12.71
N VAL A 275 9.68 0.36 -11.61
CA VAL A 275 9.31 1.77 -11.57
C VAL A 275 10.26 2.49 -10.62
N THR A 276 10.94 3.51 -11.15
CA THR A 276 11.76 4.40 -10.33
C THR A 276 10.98 5.69 -10.10
N LEU A 277 10.68 5.96 -8.84
CA LEU A 277 10.08 7.21 -8.43
C LEU A 277 11.19 8.20 -8.13
N SER A 278 11.17 9.35 -8.80
CA SER A 278 12.12 10.44 -8.57
C SER A 278 11.41 11.68 -8.07
N PHE A 279 12.10 12.51 -7.30
CA PHE A 279 11.61 13.83 -6.93
C PHE A 279 11.78 14.84 -8.06
N PRO A 280 10.93 15.87 -8.16
CA PRO A 280 9.80 16.22 -7.28
C PRO A 280 8.55 15.36 -7.51
N ARG A 281 7.81 15.10 -6.41
CA ARG A 281 6.58 14.30 -6.38
C ARG A 281 5.35 15.14 -5.99
N ALA A 282 5.18 16.30 -6.53
CA ALA A 282 4.06 17.17 -6.20
C ALA A 282 2.73 16.67 -6.80
N VAL A 283 2.31 15.45 -6.43
CA VAL A 283 1.02 14.88 -6.85
C VAL A 283 0.03 14.99 -5.68
N PRO A 284 -1.06 15.74 -5.83
CA PRO A 284 -2.13 15.77 -4.83
C PRO A 284 -2.69 14.36 -4.58
N GLU A 285 -2.88 14.01 -3.31
CA GLU A 285 -3.35 12.67 -2.93
C GLU A 285 -4.68 12.29 -3.62
N ALA A 286 -5.59 13.25 -3.79
CA ALA A 286 -6.86 13.01 -4.49
C ALA A 286 -6.70 12.63 -5.97
N LEU A 287 -5.68 13.16 -6.65
CA LEU A 287 -5.36 12.74 -8.03
C LEU A 287 -4.76 11.33 -8.04
N LEU A 288 -3.84 11.08 -7.13
CA LEU A 288 -3.18 9.78 -7.01
C LEU A 288 -4.20 8.69 -6.67
N ASP A 289 -5.12 8.97 -5.75
CA ASP A 289 -6.19 8.06 -5.37
C ASP A 289 -7.03 7.61 -6.58
N ARG A 290 -7.42 8.56 -7.44
CA ARG A 290 -8.19 8.26 -8.65
C ARG A 290 -7.37 7.59 -9.74
N ALA A 291 -6.11 7.94 -9.90
CA ALA A 291 -5.20 7.29 -10.84
C ALA A 291 -4.94 5.83 -10.46
N MET A 292 -4.66 5.57 -9.18
CA MET A 292 -4.57 4.22 -8.65
C MET A 292 -5.90 3.46 -8.83
N GLY A 293 -7.03 4.11 -8.50
CA GLY A 293 -8.35 3.54 -8.73
C GLY A 293 -8.56 3.12 -10.18
N SER A 294 -8.15 3.95 -11.14
CA SER A 294 -8.26 3.63 -12.57
C SER A 294 -7.44 2.38 -12.94
N LEU A 295 -6.19 2.29 -12.48
CA LEU A 295 -5.34 1.13 -12.77
C LEU A 295 -5.78 -0.15 -12.02
N PHE A 296 -6.27 -0.01 -10.78
CA PHE A 296 -6.88 -1.15 -10.07
C PHE A 296 -8.14 -1.64 -10.78
N GLY A 297 -8.99 -0.71 -11.23
CA GLY A 297 -10.20 -1.04 -11.98
C GLY A 297 -9.91 -1.76 -13.29
N LEU A 298 -8.88 -1.33 -14.03
CA LEU A 298 -8.36 -2.03 -15.19
C LEU A 298 -7.96 -3.47 -14.83
N ALA A 299 -7.17 -3.65 -13.78
CA ALA A 299 -6.63 -4.96 -13.40
C ALA A 299 -7.69 -5.90 -12.81
N ILE A 300 -8.64 -5.36 -12.04
CA ILE A 300 -9.75 -6.13 -11.45
C ILE A 300 -10.73 -6.53 -12.56
N GLY A 301 -11.15 -5.59 -13.39
CA GLY A 301 -12.11 -5.85 -14.48
C GLY A 301 -11.54 -6.69 -15.60
N GLY A 302 -10.23 -6.59 -15.87
CA GLY A 302 -9.51 -7.44 -16.84
C GLY A 302 -9.06 -8.79 -16.25
N GLU A 303 -9.46 -9.11 -15.01
CA GLU A 303 -9.13 -10.36 -14.32
C GLU A 303 -7.62 -10.69 -14.31
N ARG A 304 -6.77 -9.67 -14.41
CA ARG A 304 -5.30 -9.78 -14.56
C ARG A 304 -4.86 -10.59 -15.79
N GLY A 305 -5.75 -10.70 -16.79
CA GLY A 305 -5.52 -11.35 -18.07
C GLY A 305 -4.88 -10.44 -19.13
N PRO A 306 -5.00 -10.79 -20.42
CA PRO A 306 -4.37 -10.05 -21.54
C PRO A 306 -4.73 -8.57 -21.60
N ASP A 307 -5.97 -8.18 -21.29
CA ASP A 307 -6.40 -6.78 -21.26
C ASP A 307 -5.66 -5.98 -20.20
N THR A 308 -5.49 -6.55 -19.00
CA THR A 308 -4.68 -5.94 -17.93
C THR A 308 -3.22 -5.83 -18.33
N GLU A 309 -2.65 -6.91 -18.86
CA GLU A 309 -1.24 -6.93 -19.28
C GLU A 309 -0.98 -5.85 -20.32
N LEU A 310 -1.82 -5.72 -21.32
CA LEU A 310 -1.67 -4.70 -22.37
C LEU A 310 -1.73 -3.29 -21.78
N GLY A 311 -2.71 -3.00 -20.92
CA GLY A 311 -2.79 -1.71 -20.24
C GLY A 311 -1.54 -1.40 -19.41
N VAL A 312 -1.01 -2.37 -18.69
CA VAL A 312 0.22 -2.22 -17.90
C VAL A 312 1.45 -1.99 -18.79
N ILE A 313 1.58 -2.71 -19.89
CA ILE A 313 2.67 -2.55 -20.88
C ILE A 313 2.63 -1.15 -21.51
N VAL A 314 1.45 -0.67 -21.90
CA VAL A 314 1.29 0.70 -22.42
C VAL A 314 1.62 1.72 -21.32
N ALA A 315 1.14 1.54 -20.09
CA ALA A 315 1.48 2.41 -18.97
C ALA A 315 3.01 2.55 -18.78
N ARG A 316 3.72 1.42 -18.80
CA ARG A 316 5.19 1.41 -18.68
C ARG A 316 5.89 2.10 -19.86
N SER A 317 5.36 1.98 -21.07
CA SER A 317 5.92 2.63 -22.26
C SER A 317 5.83 4.17 -22.19
N LEU A 318 4.93 4.72 -21.37
CA LEU A 318 4.75 6.16 -21.16
C LEU A 318 5.72 6.74 -20.13
N LEU A 319 6.39 5.90 -19.33
CA LEU A 319 7.32 6.36 -18.30
C LEU A 319 8.50 7.11 -18.90
N GLY A 320 8.90 8.22 -18.26
CA GLY A 320 10.02 9.05 -18.69
C GLY A 320 9.74 9.94 -19.90
N ARG A 321 8.51 9.98 -20.43
CA ARG A 321 8.17 10.70 -21.66
C ARG A 321 7.39 11.98 -21.37
N ALA A 322 7.87 13.09 -21.95
CA ALA A 322 7.16 14.38 -21.89
C ALA A 322 6.05 14.49 -22.95
N ARG A 323 6.10 13.67 -24.01
CA ARG A 323 5.11 13.62 -25.09
C ARG A 323 4.80 12.18 -25.42
N TYR A 324 3.59 11.93 -25.95
CA TYR A 324 3.22 10.63 -26.45
C TYR A 324 4.14 10.20 -27.60
N ASP A 325 4.59 8.97 -27.55
CA ASP A 325 5.52 8.35 -28.53
C ASP A 325 4.94 7.02 -28.98
N LYS A 326 4.28 7.08 -30.15
CA LYS A 326 3.61 5.91 -30.74
C LYS A 326 4.60 4.78 -31.06
N ASP A 327 5.76 5.10 -31.62
CA ASP A 327 6.72 4.09 -32.05
C ASP A 327 7.25 3.28 -30.88
N ALA A 328 7.52 3.96 -29.76
CA ALA A 328 7.94 3.29 -28.55
C ALA A 328 6.81 2.47 -27.88
N THR A 329 5.57 2.97 -27.91
CA THR A 329 4.43 2.22 -27.39
C THR A 329 4.18 0.98 -28.25
N ASP A 330 4.21 1.10 -29.57
CA ASP A 330 4.04 -0.03 -30.49
C ASP A 330 5.20 -1.04 -30.35
N ALA A 331 6.44 -0.57 -30.10
CA ALA A 331 7.56 -1.47 -29.84
C ALA A 331 7.35 -2.28 -28.56
N ALA A 332 6.86 -1.63 -27.48
CA ALA A 332 6.54 -2.33 -26.23
C ALA A 332 5.43 -3.37 -26.40
N VAL A 333 4.38 -3.01 -27.15
CA VAL A 333 3.27 -3.93 -27.46
C VAL A 333 3.75 -5.11 -28.32
N ARG A 334 4.57 -4.87 -29.35
CA ARG A 334 5.16 -5.97 -30.15
C ARG A 334 5.98 -6.93 -29.29
N ALA A 335 6.86 -6.41 -28.44
CA ALA A 335 7.65 -7.23 -27.52
C ALA A 335 6.76 -8.07 -26.58
N TRP A 336 5.65 -7.49 -26.10
CA TRP A 336 4.67 -8.21 -25.29
C TRP A 336 3.98 -9.34 -26.07
N VAL A 337 3.59 -9.11 -27.33
CA VAL A 337 3.00 -10.14 -28.21
C VAL A 337 4.00 -11.26 -28.48
N GLU A 338 5.27 -10.93 -28.77
CA GLU A 338 6.35 -11.91 -28.95
C GLU A 338 6.59 -12.77 -27.71
N ALA A 339 6.38 -12.18 -26.51
CA ALA A 339 6.41 -12.89 -25.25
C ALA A 339 5.10 -13.66 -24.92
N GLY A 340 4.22 -13.85 -25.90
CA GLY A 340 2.97 -14.60 -25.77
C GLY A 340 1.79 -13.78 -25.25
N GLY A 341 1.80 -12.46 -25.40
CA GLY A 341 0.63 -11.60 -25.20
C GLY A 341 -0.44 -11.84 -26.28
N GLU A 342 -1.70 -11.67 -25.94
CA GLU A 342 -2.82 -11.90 -26.84
C GLU A 342 -3.58 -10.60 -27.10
N ILE A 343 -3.66 -10.19 -28.36
CA ILE A 343 -4.47 -9.04 -28.77
C ILE A 343 -5.93 -9.52 -28.95
N GLY A 344 -6.82 -9.00 -28.13
CA GLY A 344 -8.26 -9.23 -28.18
C GLY A 344 -9.01 -8.10 -28.89
N ARG A 345 -10.33 -8.24 -29.03
CA ARG A 345 -11.20 -7.22 -29.63
C ARG A 345 -11.20 -5.90 -28.88
N ALA A 346 -11.03 -5.94 -27.56
CA ALA A 346 -11.02 -4.77 -26.69
C ALA A 346 -9.62 -4.14 -26.50
N SER A 347 -8.58 -4.71 -27.11
CA SER A 347 -7.18 -4.30 -26.88
C SER A 347 -6.91 -2.83 -27.17
N ALA A 348 -7.56 -2.26 -28.19
CA ALA A 348 -7.44 -0.85 -28.51
C ALA A 348 -7.91 0.04 -27.34
N LEU A 349 -9.08 -0.26 -26.75
CA LEU A 349 -9.61 0.47 -25.59
C LEU A 349 -8.68 0.37 -24.36
N MET A 350 -8.02 -0.75 -24.15
CA MET A 350 -7.09 -0.94 -23.04
C MET A 350 -5.88 -0.01 -23.12
N ARG A 351 -5.45 0.34 -24.35
CA ARG A 351 -4.37 1.31 -24.59
C ARG A 351 -4.77 2.72 -24.18
N ALA A 352 -6.04 3.11 -24.31
CA ALA A 352 -6.55 4.42 -23.97
C ALA A 352 -6.54 4.72 -22.47
N ILE A 353 -6.67 3.69 -21.61
CA ILE A 353 -6.76 3.85 -20.16
C ILE A 353 -5.46 4.47 -19.57
N PRO A 354 -4.27 3.88 -19.74
CA PRO A 354 -3.04 4.48 -19.20
C PRO A 354 -2.68 5.81 -19.87
N ILE A 355 -3.08 6.04 -21.11
CA ILE A 355 -2.93 7.35 -21.77
C ILE A 355 -3.74 8.42 -21.03
N GLY A 356 -4.98 8.11 -20.62
CA GLY A 356 -5.80 9.00 -19.82
C GLY A 356 -5.19 9.29 -18.43
N VAL A 357 -4.61 8.29 -17.79
CA VAL A 357 -3.91 8.45 -16.50
C VAL A 357 -2.68 9.35 -16.66
N TRP A 358 -1.87 9.14 -17.68
CA TRP A 358 -0.64 9.88 -17.94
C TRP A 358 -0.88 11.33 -18.35
N ALA A 359 -1.84 11.61 -19.23
CA ALA A 359 -2.04 12.91 -19.84
C ALA A 359 -2.70 13.94 -18.90
N ARG A 360 -3.52 13.50 -17.91
CA ARG A 360 -4.23 14.32 -16.91
C ARG A 360 -5.22 15.35 -17.44
N ASP A 361 -4.99 15.86 -18.63
CA ASP A 361 -5.89 16.80 -19.32
C ASP A 361 -6.72 16.04 -20.35
N PRO A 362 -8.06 16.20 -20.35
CA PRO A 362 -8.93 15.45 -21.25
C PRO A 362 -8.65 15.67 -22.74
N ALA A 363 -8.28 16.91 -23.14
CA ALA A 363 -8.00 17.21 -24.53
C ALA A 363 -6.67 16.60 -24.97
N ALA A 364 -5.63 16.70 -24.13
CA ALA A 364 -4.34 16.07 -24.36
C ALA A 364 -4.44 14.54 -24.39
N ALA A 365 -5.25 13.95 -23.52
CA ALA A 365 -5.52 12.52 -23.49
C ALA A 365 -6.20 12.03 -24.77
N ALA A 366 -7.21 12.76 -25.23
CA ALA A 366 -7.89 12.44 -26.48
C ALA A 366 -6.96 12.55 -27.69
N GLU A 367 -6.08 13.55 -27.71
CA GLU A 367 -5.11 13.73 -28.80
C GLU A 367 -4.07 12.63 -28.82
N ALA A 368 -3.50 12.27 -27.67
CA ALA A 368 -2.54 11.18 -27.57
C ALA A 368 -3.19 9.82 -27.98
N ALA A 369 -4.44 9.57 -27.57
CA ALA A 369 -5.17 8.38 -27.95
C ALA A 369 -5.50 8.31 -29.45
N ARG A 370 -5.74 9.47 -30.13
CA ARG A 370 -5.87 9.53 -31.59
C ARG A 370 -4.56 9.17 -32.29
N GLN A 371 -3.43 9.67 -31.77
CA GLN A 371 -2.11 9.35 -32.32
C GLN A 371 -1.77 7.86 -32.14
N ASP A 372 -2.17 7.29 -30.98
CA ASP A 372 -1.97 5.86 -30.70
C ASP A 372 -2.72 4.95 -31.67
N SER A 373 -4.02 5.17 -31.81
CA SER A 373 -4.93 4.29 -32.58
C SER A 373 -5.88 5.15 -33.42
N PRO A 374 -5.41 5.65 -34.60
CA PRO A 374 -6.20 6.60 -35.42
C PRO A 374 -7.55 6.05 -35.89
N ASP A 375 -7.62 4.73 -36.13
CA ASP A 375 -8.81 4.07 -36.66
C ASP A 375 -9.83 3.68 -35.56
N GLU A 376 -9.50 3.88 -34.29
CA GLU A 376 -10.30 3.47 -33.15
C GLU A 376 -11.07 4.65 -32.54
N ALA A 377 -12.26 4.90 -33.03
CA ALA A 377 -13.08 6.06 -32.62
C ALA A 377 -13.43 6.09 -31.11
N GLY A 378 -13.38 4.93 -30.42
CA GLY A 378 -13.68 4.82 -29.00
C GLY A 378 -12.54 5.26 -28.05
N ASN A 379 -11.29 5.24 -28.53
CA ASN A 379 -10.12 5.50 -27.68
C ASN A 379 -10.01 6.94 -27.20
N PRO A 380 -10.14 7.98 -28.06
CA PRO A 380 -10.02 9.35 -27.60
C PRO A 380 -11.06 9.75 -26.53
N PRO A 381 -12.36 9.43 -26.68
CA PRO A 381 -13.36 9.68 -25.65
C PRO A 381 -13.08 8.95 -24.32
N LEU A 382 -12.61 7.71 -24.36
CA LEU A 382 -12.28 6.93 -23.16
C LEU A 382 -11.10 7.56 -22.42
N ALA A 383 -10.03 7.89 -23.13
CA ALA A 383 -8.86 8.54 -22.55
C ALA A 383 -9.23 9.90 -21.91
N ALA A 384 -10.07 10.70 -22.61
CA ALA A 384 -10.56 11.97 -22.07
C ALA A 384 -11.42 11.78 -20.82
N ALA A 385 -12.29 10.79 -20.79
CA ALA A 385 -13.12 10.49 -19.62
C ALA A 385 -12.29 10.04 -18.41
N ILE A 386 -11.27 9.21 -18.63
CA ILE A 386 -10.32 8.78 -17.56
C ILE A 386 -9.56 10.01 -17.03
N ALA A 387 -8.95 10.81 -17.90
CA ALA A 387 -8.22 12.01 -17.49
C ALA A 387 -9.12 13.00 -16.74
N GLY A 388 -10.34 13.22 -17.23
CA GLY A 388 -11.33 14.07 -16.59
C GLY A 388 -11.76 13.56 -15.22
N GLY A 389 -12.02 12.26 -15.09
CA GLY A 389 -12.35 11.63 -13.82
C GLY A 389 -11.23 11.81 -12.80
N ILE A 390 -9.98 11.56 -13.18
CA ILE A 390 -8.80 11.77 -12.32
C ILE A 390 -8.69 13.23 -11.90
N ALA A 391 -8.94 14.18 -12.81
CA ALA A 391 -8.97 15.61 -12.51
C ALA A 391 -10.16 16.05 -11.64
N GLY A 392 -11.12 15.16 -11.34
CA GLY A 392 -12.26 15.44 -10.50
C GLY A 392 -13.51 15.92 -11.27
N ALA A 393 -13.62 15.60 -12.55
CA ALA A 393 -14.83 15.88 -13.32
C ALA A 393 -16.04 15.13 -12.74
N SER A 394 -17.23 15.75 -12.83
CA SER A 394 -18.45 15.09 -12.41
C SER A 394 -18.82 13.92 -13.33
N PRO A 395 -19.60 12.95 -12.85
CA PRO A 395 -20.09 11.84 -13.68
C PRO A 395 -20.77 12.31 -14.97
N GLU A 396 -21.53 13.42 -14.91
CA GLU A 396 -22.19 14.00 -16.07
C GLU A 396 -21.18 14.55 -17.09
N ALA A 397 -20.06 15.12 -16.63
CA ALA A 397 -18.99 15.57 -17.51
C ALA A 397 -18.28 14.38 -18.16
N MET A 398 -18.00 13.33 -17.40
CA MET A 398 -17.42 12.08 -17.94
C MET A 398 -18.34 11.44 -18.98
N ASN A 399 -19.64 11.38 -18.69
CA ASN A 399 -20.65 10.84 -19.64
C ASN A 399 -20.73 11.65 -20.95
N ARG A 400 -20.46 12.96 -20.94
CA ARG A 400 -20.39 13.75 -22.19
C ARG A 400 -19.24 13.29 -23.10
N TRP A 401 -18.09 12.94 -22.55
CA TRP A 401 -17.01 12.36 -23.36
C TRP A 401 -17.39 10.97 -23.86
N LEU A 402 -17.92 10.12 -22.97
CA LEU A 402 -18.32 8.76 -23.33
C LEU A 402 -19.47 8.71 -24.35
N GLY A 403 -20.36 9.71 -24.34
CA GLY A 403 -21.46 9.83 -25.30
C GLY A 403 -20.98 10.05 -26.75
N ALA A 404 -19.73 10.40 -26.95
CA ALA A 404 -19.10 10.47 -28.28
C ALA A 404 -18.61 9.11 -28.80
N ILE A 405 -18.64 8.05 -27.98
CA ILE A 405 -18.27 6.70 -28.41
C ILE A 405 -19.43 6.11 -29.19
N PRO A 406 -19.22 5.60 -30.41
CA PRO A 406 -20.22 4.81 -31.10
C PRO A 406 -20.56 3.60 -30.23
N MET A 407 -21.76 3.55 -29.68
CA MET A 407 -22.21 2.38 -28.93
C MET A 407 -22.19 1.19 -29.87
N PRO A 408 -21.46 0.09 -29.56
CA PRO A 408 -21.66 -1.15 -30.28
C PRO A 408 -23.13 -1.56 -30.17
N GLU A 409 -23.66 -2.07 -31.24
CA GLU A 409 -25.06 -2.54 -31.26
C GLU A 409 -25.25 -3.53 -30.11
N ARG A 410 -26.12 -3.23 -29.24
CA ARG A 410 -26.69 -3.74 -27.98
C ARG A 410 -26.25 -5.08 -27.36
N GLU A 411 -25.31 -5.85 -27.90
CA GLU A 411 -24.91 -7.16 -27.34
C GLU A 411 -23.54 -7.20 -26.68
N ASP A 412 -22.68 -6.22 -26.92
CA ASP A 412 -21.35 -6.15 -26.28
C ASP A 412 -21.35 -5.08 -25.20
N ALA A 413 -21.49 -5.51 -23.93
CA ALA A 413 -21.23 -4.68 -22.78
C ALA A 413 -19.79 -4.11 -22.86
N TRP A 414 -19.57 -2.89 -22.34
CA TRP A 414 -18.24 -2.34 -22.15
C TRP A 414 -17.31 -3.40 -21.53
N PRO A 415 -16.09 -3.59 -22.05
CA PRO A 415 -15.14 -4.50 -21.41
C PRO A 415 -15.03 -4.18 -19.93
N SER A 416 -15.14 -5.18 -19.08
CA SER A 416 -15.12 -5.02 -17.62
C SER A 416 -13.91 -4.22 -17.13
N ALA A 417 -12.78 -4.35 -17.84
CA ALA A 417 -11.55 -3.60 -17.58
C ALA A 417 -11.72 -2.08 -17.79
N ALA A 418 -12.39 -1.68 -18.88
CA ALA A 418 -12.65 -0.26 -19.17
C ALA A 418 -13.68 0.33 -18.19
N ALA A 419 -14.74 -0.42 -17.89
CA ALA A 419 -15.73 -0.03 -16.90
C ALA A 419 -15.10 0.13 -15.50
N GLY A 420 -14.28 -0.82 -15.07
CA GLY A 420 -13.53 -0.75 -13.82
C GLY A 420 -12.60 0.47 -13.76
N ALA A 421 -11.87 0.73 -14.84
CA ALA A 421 -10.98 1.89 -14.92
C ALA A 421 -11.72 3.23 -14.81
N LEU A 422 -12.89 3.36 -15.44
CA LEU A 422 -13.74 4.55 -15.34
C LEU A 422 -14.30 4.74 -13.92
N ILE A 423 -14.77 3.67 -13.28
CA ILE A 423 -15.25 3.72 -11.89
C ILE A 423 -14.13 4.18 -10.97
N GLY A 424 -12.95 3.61 -11.10
CA GLY A 424 -11.78 3.98 -10.30
C GLY A 424 -11.32 5.41 -10.55
N ALA A 425 -11.32 5.88 -11.80
CA ALA A 425 -11.01 7.28 -12.14
C ALA A 425 -12.00 8.28 -11.53
N ALA A 426 -13.29 7.90 -11.43
CA ALA A 426 -14.33 8.75 -10.86
C ALA A 426 -14.32 8.76 -9.33
N GLN A 427 -14.13 7.61 -8.69
CA GLN A 427 -14.40 7.39 -7.26
C GLN A 427 -13.16 7.09 -6.43
N GLY A 428 -12.00 6.90 -7.08
CA GLY A 428 -10.75 6.54 -6.39
C GLY A 428 -10.62 5.04 -6.11
N ARG A 429 -9.50 4.67 -5.48
CA ARG A 429 -9.14 3.27 -5.19
C ARG A 429 -10.04 2.61 -4.15
N GLY A 430 -10.60 3.39 -3.23
CA GLY A 430 -11.45 2.89 -2.14
C GLY A 430 -12.80 2.32 -2.59
N VAL A 431 -13.18 2.44 -3.87
CA VAL A 431 -14.42 1.86 -4.41
C VAL A 431 -14.33 0.34 -4.55
N PHE A 432 -13.11 -0.20 -4.66
CA PHE A 432 -12.90 -1.63 -4.82
C PHE A 432 -12.73 -2.36 -3.47
N PRO A 433 -13.31 -3.56 -3.32
CA PRO A 433 -13.09 -4.36 -2.12
C PRO A 433 -11.61 -4.66 -1.88
N ALA A 434 -11.15 -4.53 -0.63
CA ALA A 434 -9.73 -4.70 -0.26
C ALA A 434 -9.15 -6.04 -0.75
N HIS A 435 -9.90 -7.15 -0.64
CA HIS A 435 -9.44 -8.47 -1.11
C HIS A 435 -9.17 -8.52 -2.61
N GLN A 436 -9.91 -7.75 -3.44
CA GLN A 436 -9.66 -7.68 -4.88
C GLN A 436 -8.39 -6.86 -5.16
N VAL A 437 -8.20 -5.74 -4.47
CA VAL A 437 -6.97 -4.93 -4.55
C VAL A 437 -5.76 -5.77 -4.14
N MET A 438 -5.86 -6.52 -3.04
CA MET A 438 -4.78 -7.41 -2.61
C MET A 438 -4.43 -8.48 -3.64
N ARG A 439 -5.43 -9.06 -4.31
CA ARG A 439 -5.19 -10.02 -5.42
C ARG A 439 -4.46 -9.38 -6.60
N VAL A 440 -4.67 -8.12 -6.88
CA VAL A 440 -3.91 -7.35 -7.89
C VAL A 440 -2.47 -7.13 -7.42
N LEU A 441 -2.27 -6.65 -6.20
CA LEU A 441 -0.95 -6.30 -5.65
C LEU A 441 -0.07 -7.51 -5.31
N THR A 442 -0.63 -8.71 -5.30
CA THR A 442 0.11 -9.95 -5.09
C THR A 442 0.27 -10.78 -6.37
N HIS A 443 -0.25 -10.29 -7.51
CA HIS A 443 -0.21 -11.03 -8.78
C HIS A 443 1.17 -10.95 -9.44
N ARG A 444 1.91 -12.04 -9.29
CA ARG A 444 3.25 -12.27 -9.87
C ARG A 444 3.25 -13.63 -10.56
N PRO A 445 2.78 -13.72 -11.84
CA PRO A 445 2.74 -14.97 -12.57
C PRO A 445 4.15 -15.39 -13.04
N GLU A 446 5.01 -15.73 -12.10
CA GLU A 446 6.41 -16.07 -12.29
C GLU A 446 6.61 -17.59 -12.49
N ALA A 447 7.53 -17.94 -13.36
CA ALA A 447 7.98 -19.33 -13.49
C ALA A 447 8.57 -19.84 -12.18
N GLY A 448 8.17 -21.03 -11.75
CA GLY A 448 8.62 -21.63 -10.48
C GLY A 448 7.73 -21.31 -9.26
N LEU A 449 6.66 -20.50 -9.41
CA LEU A 449 5.61 -20.31 -8.41
C LEU A 449 4.36 -21.16 -8.65
N GLY A 450 4.44 -22.19 -9.50
CA GLY A 450 3.31 -23.09 -9.77
C GLY A 450 2.19 -22.49 -10.64
N VAL A 451 2.45 -21.38 -11.33
CA VAL A 451 1.48 -20.74 -12.24
C VAL A 451 1.41 -21.49 -13.56
N ALA A 452 0.18 -21.72 -14.07
CA ALA A 452 -0.04 -22.41 -15.33
C ALA A 452 0.53 -21.66 -16.53
N ARG A 453 0.52 -20.32 -16.50
CA ARG A 453 1.02 -19.45 -17.58
C ARG A 453 1.94 -18.37 -17.00
N PRO A 454 3.24 -18.63 -16.88
CA PRO A 454 4.19 -17.62 -16.47
C PRO A 454 4.24 -16.44 -17.45
N ARG A 455 4.38 -15.22 -16.90
CA ARG A 455 4.44 -14.00 -17.71
C ARG A 455 5.68 -13.18 -17.34
N PRO A 456 6.26 -12.40 -18.29
CA PRO A 456 7.34 -11.48 -18.00
C PRO A 456 6.99 -10.50 -16.88
N GLU A 457 7.98 -10.06 -16.10
CA GLU A 457 7.81 -9.13 -14.99
C GLU A 457 7.10 -7.83 -15.38
N LEU A 458 7.29 -7.38 -16.63
CA LEU A 458 6.64 -6.17 -17.14
C LEU A 458 5.11 -6.28 -17.19
N CYS A 459 4.56 -7.51 -17.16
CA CYS A 459 3.11 -7.76 -17.10
C CYS A 459 2.56 -7.81 -15.67
N TRP A 460 3.41 -7.82 -14.64
CA TRP A 460 2.95 -7.95 -13.25
C TRP A 460 2.29 -6.66 -12.76
N THR A 461 1.35 -6.83 -11.84
CA THR A 461 0.52 -5.74 -11.32
C THR A 461 0.87 -5.32 -9.89
N ASP A 462 1.86 -5.95 -9.29
CA ASP A 462 2.23 -5.75 -7.88
C ASP A 462 2.85 -4.37 -7.57
N ASP A 463 3.23 -3.60 -8.59
CA ASP A 463 3.76 -2.23 -8.49
C ASP A 463 2.82 -1.16 -9.10
N LEU A 464 1.55 -1.47 -9.30
CA LEU A 464 0.59 -0.50 -9.86
C LEU A 464 0.49 0.81 -9.07
N PRO A 465 0.60 0.84 -7.74
CA PRO A 465 0.67 2.11 -7.00
C PRO A 465 1.83 3.00 -7.43
N ASP A 466 3.03 2.43 -7.52
CA ASP A 466 4.23 3.15 -7.97
C ASP A 466 4.09 3.58 -9.44
N LEU A 467 3.50 2.74 -10.28
CA LEU A 467 3.25 3.04 -11.68
C LEU A 467 2.26 4.20 -11.86
N ALA A 468 1.17 4.23 -11.10
CA ALA A 468 0.21 5.32 -11.12
C ALA A 468 0.86 6.65 -10.71
N GLU A 469 1.64 6.64 -9.63
CA GLU A 469 2.36 7.81 -9.15
C GLU A 469 3.39 8.30 -10.18
N ALA A 470 4.15 7.40 -10.79
CA ALA A 470 5.14 7.74 -11.80
C ALA A 470 4.51 8.37 -13.06
N LEU A 471 3.39 7.83 -13.54
CA LEU A 471 2.64 8.40 -14.66
C LEU A 471 2.20 9.84 -14.37
N LEU A 472 1.69 10.06 -13.17
CA LEU A 472 1.27 11.38 -12.74
C LEU A 472 2.44 12.36 -12.55
N CYS A 473 3.56 11.97 -12.01
CA CYS A 473 4.73 12.83 -11.83
C CYS A 473 5.33 13.31 -13.17
N GLN A 474 5.28 12.46 -14.19
CA GLN A 474 5.90 12.72 -15.48
C GLN A 474 5.03 13.54 -16.44
N GLY A 475 3.72 13.37 -16.38
CA GLY A 475 2.76 14.21 -17.14
C GLY A 475 2.75 15.69 -16.76
N GLN A 476 3.46 16.11 -15.70
CA GLN A 476 3.58 17.52 -15.27
C GLN A 476 4.70 18.31 -15.96
N ARG A 477 5.60 17.64 -16.64
CA ARG A 477 6.67 18.36 -17.37
C ARG A 477 6.13 18.90 -18.70
N GLN A 478 5.32 19.95 -18.66
CA GLN A 478 5.18 20.79 -19.84
C GLN A 478 6.54 21.46 -20.10
N PRO A 479 7.08 21.39 -21.32
CA PRO A 479 8.28 22.14 -21.66
C PRO A 479 7.91 23.63 -21.73
N GLY A 480 8.43 24.42 -20.82
CA GLY A 480 8.53 25.85 -20.94
C GLY A 480 7.38 26.66 -20.34
N VAL A 481 7.50 27.04 -19.09
CA VAL A 481 7.35 28.43 -18.65
C VAL A 481 8.61 28.79 -17.90
#